data_cb9fb9efee22e8d19484077ed1b43fef
#
_entry.id   cb9fb9efee22e8d19484077ed1b43fef
#
_cell.length_a   1.000
_cell.length_b   1.000
_cell.length_c   1.000
_cell.angle_alpha   90.00
_cell.angle_beta   90.00
_cell.angle_gamma   90.00
#
_symmetry.space_group_name_H-M   'P 1'
#
loop_
_entity.id
_entity.type
_entity.pdbx_description
1 polymer ?
#
loop_
_entity_poly.entity_id
_entity_poly.type
_entity_poly.pdbx_seq_one_letter_code
_entity_poly.pdbx_strand_id
1 'polypeptide(L)'
;LIGPAFRYAEKNDFILKNPMRVVDKPSKVKKESSYYNAEQLNKLAKAAKGSYIETPVILAIVLGLRRSEIVGITWNNVDFANRLLHIKQSVIVGDSSILPQGTYRVIGHTKSHKSKDIILKYFLKTDSSERSFTINDALYNYLKALKAEQEVMIRETNAYKDFVCVNAVGTLILPDSITHYFTNLLDENGLPHIKFHALRHSCISLLANNTAFTMKQIQDYAGHSDFLTTFNVYSHADNSAKKTEMDYITSCFDDLFDDDNN
;
A
#
# COMPACT_ATOMS: atom_id res chain seq x y z
N LEU A 1 -9.45 2.09 -21.63
CA LEU A 1 -10.75 1.54 -21.18
C LEU A 1 -11.57 0.93 -22.30
N ILE A 2 -11.53 1.45 -23.52
CA ILE A 2 -12.35 1.00 -24.66
C ILE A 2 -11.82 -0.32 -25.27
N GLY A 3 -10.51 -0.52 -25.34
CA GLY A 3 -9.89 -1.69 -25.98
C GLY A 3 -10.32 -3.05 -25.41
N PRO A 4 -10.42 -3.26 -24.08
CA PRO A 4 -10.97 -4.49 -23.53
C PRO A 4 -12.44 -4.74 -23.87
N ALA A 5 -13.26 -3.69 -23.89
CA ALA A 5 -14.68 -3.78 -24.26
C ALA A 5 -14.86 -4.26 -25.71
N PHE A 6 -14.11 -3.69 -26.65
CA PHE A 6 -14.15 -4.13 -28.03
C PHE A 6 -13.59 -5.54 -28.24
N ARG A 7 -12.58 -5.96 -27.47
CA ARG A 7 -12.12 -7.37 -27.49
C ARG A 7 -13.19 -8.33 -26.98
N TYR A 8 -13.91 -7.95 -25.92
CA TYR A 8 -15.03 -8.73 -25.41
C TYR A 8 -16.17 -8.80 -26.43
N ALA A 9 -16.52 -7.68 -27.05
CA ALA A 9 -17.59 -7.64 -28.06
C ALA A 9 -17.25 -8.50 -29.30
N GLU A 10 -15.99 -8.47 -29.76
CA GLU A 10 -15.52 -9.33 -30.88
C GLU A 10 -15.52 -10.81 -30.48
N LYS A 11 -15.07 -11.14 -29.25
CA LYS A 11 -15.04 -12.53 -28.75
C LYS A 11 -16.43 -13.15 -28.59
N ASN A 12 -17.46 -12.34 -28.37
CA ASN A 12 -18.84 -12.77 -28.16
C ASN A 12 -19.73 -12.46 -29.39
N ASP A 13 -19.13 -12.23 -30.57
CA ASP A 13 -19.78 -11.98 -31.84
C ASP A 13 -20.79 -10.81 -31.86
N PHE A 14 -20.63 -9.85 -30.93
CA PHE A 14 -21.40 -8.59 -30.94
C PHE A 14 -20.92 -7.64 -32.03
N ILE A 15 -19.68 -7.78 -32.47
CA ILE A 15 -19.08 -7.07 -33.60
C ILE A 15 -18.22 -8.03 -34.43
N LEU A 16 -18.23 -7.87 -35.74
CA LEU A 16 -17.44 -8.71 -36.67
C LEU A 16 -15.94 -8.46 -36.58
N LYS A 17 -15.53 -7.24 -36.27
CA LYS A 17 -14.12 -6.85 -36.22
C LYS A 17 -13.91 -5.77 -35.17
N ASN A 18 -12.86 -5.92 -34.37
CA ASN A 18 -12.48 -4.94 -33.37
C ASN A 18 -11.85 -3.70 -34.03
N PRO A 19 -12.51 -2.52 -34.01
CA PRO A 19 -12.00 -1.32 -34.66
C PRO A 19 -10.69 -0.80 -34.01
N MET A 20 -10.41 -1.19 -32.76
CA MET A 20 -9.17 -0.76 -32.06
C MET A 20 -7.90 -1.45 -32.58
N ARG A 21 -8.02 -2.43 -33.51
CA ARG A 21 -6.85 -3.06 -34.13
C ARG A 21 -6.11 -2.13 -35.12
N VAL A 22 -6.83 -1.16 -35.68
CA VAL A 22 -6.33 -0.22 -36.70
C VAL A 22 -6.13 1.20 -36.16
N VAL A 23 -6.41 1.41 -34.88
CA VAL A 23 -6.22 2.72 -34.23
C VAL A 23 -4.82 2.80 -33.65
N ASP A 24 -4.03 3.75 -34.12
CA ASP A 24 -2.74 4.06 -33.53
C ASP A 24 -2.93 4.55 -32.09
N LYS A 25 -2.25 3.91 -31.14
CA LYS A 25 -2.26 4.35 -29.76
C LYS A 25 -1.45 5.64 -29.66
N PRO A 26 -1.98 6.68 -29.02
CA PRO A 26 -1.19 7.87 -28.75
C PRO A 26 0.11 7.46 -28.03
N SER A 27 1.24 8.01 -28.48
CA SER A 27 2.53 7.77 -27.84
C SER A 27 2.42 8.15 -26.37
N LYS A 28 2.69 7.17 -25.49
CA LYS A 28 2.79 7.46 -24.06
C LYS A 28 4.05 8.30 -23.85
N VAL A 29 3.89 9.59 -23.62
CA VAL A 29 4.96 10.38 -23.02
C VAL A 29 5.25 9.70 -21.67
N LYS A 30 6.45 9.07 -21.56
CA LYS A 30 6.92 8.56 -20.26
C LYS A 30 7.09 9.78 -19.34
N LYS A 31 6.07 10.07 -18.52
CA LYS A 31 6.30 10.90 -17.35
C LYS A 31 7.16 10.03 -16.42
N GLU A 32 8.35 10.47 -16.16
CA GLU A 32 9.14 9.92 -15.04
C GLU A 32 8.29 10.01 -13.80
N SER A 33 7.97 8.87 -13.21
CA SER A 33 7.28 8.86 -11.93
C SER A 33 8.29 9.32 -10.88
N SER A 34 8.16 10.55 -10.41
CA SER A 34 8.94 11.05 -9.28
C SER A 34 8.67 10.15 -8.07
N TYR A 35 9.75 9.64 -7.48
CA TYR A 35 9.74 8.89 -6.23
C TYR A 35 10.78 9.51 -5.29
N TYR A 36 10.64 9.28 -4.01
CA TYR A 36 11.51 9.84 -3.00
C TYR A 36 12.76 8.96 -2.78
N ASN A 37 13.90 9.60 -2.56
CA ASN A 37 15.10 8.96 -2.03
C ASN A 37 14.98 8.77 -0.50
N ALA A 38 15.97 8.11 0.13
CA ALA A 38 15.96 7.83 1.57
C ALA A 38 15.84 9.11 2.42
N GLU A 39 16.56 10.18 2.09
CA GLU A 39 16.49 11.45 2.82
C GLU A 39 15.08 12.07 2.78
N GLN A 40 14.45 12.07 1.61
CA GLN A 40 13.10 12.60 1.45
C GLN A 40 12.07 11.74 2.18
N LEU A 41 12.24 10.40 2.18
CA LEU A 41 11.37 9.50 2.93
C LEU A 41 11.52 9.70 4.43
N ASN A 42 12.75 9.93 4.95
CA ASN A 42 12.96 10.28 6.36
C ASN A 42 12.28 11.60 6.73
N LYS A 43 12.40 12.64 5.89
CA LYS A 43 11.69 13.91 6.09
C LYS A 43 10.17 13.70 6.13
N LEU A 44 9.64 12.90 5.20
CA LEU A 44 8.21 12.56 5.17
C LEU A 44 7.78 11.81 6.41
N ALA A 45 8.56 10.82 6.86
CA ALA A 45 8.25 10.02 8.03
C ALA A 45 8.18 10.88 9.29
N LYS A 46 9.17 11.80 9.48
CA LYS A 46 9.16 12.78 10.58
C LYS A 46 7.94 13.72 10.50
N ALA A 47 7.61 14.22 9.32
CA ALA A 47 6.43 15.05 9.11
C ALA A 47 5.10 14.32 9.38
N ALA A 48 5.04 13.02 9.11
CA ALA A 48 3.85 12.21 9.33
C ALA A 48 3.63 11.86 10.81
N LYS A 49 4.64 11.96 11.69
CA LYS A 49 4.53 11.62 13.12
C LYS A 49 3.40 12.42 13.79
N GLY A 50 2.49 11.74 14.48
CA GLY A 50 1.31 12.33 15.10
C GLY A 50 0.21 12.79 14.14
N SER A 51 0.40 12.66 12.85
CA SER A 51 -0.61 13.04 11.86
C SER A 51 -1.69 11.96 11.69
N TYR A 52 -2.83 12.38 11.09
CA TYR A 52 -3.95 11.48 10.77
C TYR A 52 -3.55 10.27 9.90
N ILE A 53 -2.46 10.37 9.14
CA ILE A 53 -2.01 9.34 8.19
C ILE A 53 -0.63 8.76 8.56
N GLU A 54 -0.17 8.93 9.78
CA GLU A 54 1.13 8.39 10.22
C GLU A 54 1.25 6.89 9.91
N THR A 55 0.35 6.07 10.45
CA THR A 55 0.37 4.61 10.21
C THR A 55 0.29 4.24 8.72
N PRO A 56 -0.61 4.80 7.90
CA PRO A 56 -0.58 4.61 6.45
C PRO A 56 0.75 4.95 5.79
N VAL A 57 1.39 6.06 6.18
CA VAL A 57 2.68 6.48 5.62
C VAL A 57 3.78 5.50 6.01
N ILE A 58 3.90 5.13 7.29
CA ILE A 58 4.88 4.14 7.77
C ILE A 58 4.75 2.82 7.01
N LEU A 59 3.55 2.27 6.93
CA LEU A 59 3.32 1.00 6.23
C LEU A 59 3.60 1.09 4.73
N ALA A 60 3.39 2.25 4.11
CA ALA A 60 3.69 2.46 2.70
C ALA A 60 5.20 2.52 2.43
N ILE A 61 5.97 3.22 3.27
CA ILE A 61 7.41 3.38 3.07
C ILE A 61 8.21 2.14 3.50
N VAL A 62 7.81 1.48 4.60
CA VAL A 62 8.53 0.32 5.14
C VAL A 62 8.20 -0.96 4.37
N LEU A 63 6.93 -1.21 4.05
CA LEU A 63 6.46 -2.45 3.44
C LEU A 63 6.12 -2.33 1.95
N GLY A 64 6.15 -1.13 1.39
CA GLY A 64 5.79 -0.90 0.00
C GLY A 64 4.35 -1.32 -0.34
N LEU A 65 3.41 -1.27 0.60
CA LEU A 65 2.04 -1.73 0.41
C LEU A 65 1.22 -0.81 -0.50
N ARG A 66 0.23 -1.39 -1.16
CA ARG A 66 -0.77 -0.61 -1.87
C ARG A 66 -1.72 0.07 -0.87
N ARG A 67 -2.18 1.27 -1.18
CA ARG A 67 -3.10 2.06 -0.34
C ARG A 67 -4.32 1.24 0.15
N SER A 68 -4.93 0.46 -0.72
CA SER A 68 -6.07 -0.40 -0.38
C SER A 68 -5.69 -1.58 0.53
N GLU A 69 -4.49 -2.12 0.39
CA GLU A 69 -3.94 -3.17 1.26
C GLU A 69 -3.71 -2.61 2.68
N ILE A 70 -3.10 -1.43 2.79
CA ILE A 70 -2.85 -0.74 4.07
C ILE A 70 -4.14 -0.57 4.86
N VAL A 71 -5.18 -0.03 4.23
CA VAL A 71 -6.49 0.17 4.88
C VAL A 71 -7.15 -1.17 5.24
N GLY A 72 -6.86 -2.23 4.50
CA GLY A 72 -7.40 -3.57 4.74
C GLY A 72 -6.75 -4.32 5.89
N ILE A 73 -5.63 -3.88 6.45
CA ILE A 73 -4.95 -4.59 7.54
C ILE A 73 -5.81 -4.55 8.81
N THR A 74 -6.02 -5.74 9.39
CA THR A 74 -6.63 -5.91 10.70
C THR A 74 -5.64 -6.49 11.69
N TRP A 75 -5.89 -6.36 12.99
CA TRP A 75 -5.04 -6.94 14.03
C TRP A 75 -4.93 -8.46 13.93
N ASN A 76 -5.91 -9.15 13.35
CA ASN A 76 -5.85 -10.59 13.05
C ASN A 76 -4.83 -10.93 11.93
N ASN A 77 -4.39 -9.94 11.18
CA ASN A 77 -3.32 -10.11 10.20
C ASN A 77 -1.92 -9.97 10.79
N VAL A 78 -1.81 -9.50 12.05
CA VAL A 78 -0.55 -9.29 12.75
C VAL A 78 -0.33 -10.43 13.73
N ASP A 79 0.53 -11.37 13.38
CA ASP A 79 0.95 -12.45 14.28
C ASP A 79 2.17 -11.98 15.09
N PHE A 80 1.88 -11.44 16.27
CA PHE A 80 2.93 -10.96 17.18
C PHE A 80 3.83 -12.09 17.72
N ALA A 81 3.30 -13.32 17.84
CA ALA A 81 4.06 -14.46 18.37
C ALA A 81 5.13 -14.92 17.38
N ASN A 82 4.77 -15.01 16.10
CA ASN A 82 5.66 -15.44 15.02
C ASN A 82 6.31 -14.28 14.28
N ARG A 83 6.02 -13.03 14.68
CA ARG A 83 6.52 -11.81 14.02
C ARG A 83 6.20 -11.76 12.52
N LEU A 84 4.95 -12.02 12.17
CA LEU A 84 4.48 -12.00 10.79
C LEU A 84 3.35 -11.00 10.60
N LEU A 85 3.38 -10.30 9.48
CA LEU A 85 2.27 -9.49 8.98
C LEU A 85 1.77 -10.10 7.67
N HIS A 86 0.51 -10.51 7.65
CA HIS A 86 -0.12 -11.12 6.49
C HIS A 86 -0.94 -10.11 5.69
N ILE A 87 -0.70 -10.03 4.39
CA ILE A 87 -1.51 -9.22 3.47
C ILE A 87 -2.44 -10.15 2.71
N LYS A 88 -3.71 -10.22 3.14
CA LYS A 88 -4.72 -11.17 2.62
C LYS A 88 -5.98 -10.48 2.13
N GLN A 89 -6.08 -9.18 2.34
CA GLN A 89 -7.31 -8.42 2.06
C GLN A 89 -7.01 -6.97 1.73
N SER A 90 -7.98 -6.29 1.17
CA SER A 90 -7.89 -4.87 0.84
C SER A 90 -9.23 -4.19 1.03
N VAL A 91 -9.22 -2.89 1.34
CA VAL A 91 -10.44 -2.07 1.39
C VAL A 91 -10.52 -1.19 0.16
N ILE A 92 -11.68 -1.19 -0.47
CA ILE A 92 -12.02 -0.29 -1.57
C ILE A 92 -13.36 0.41 -1.27
N VAL A 93 -13.60 1.52 -1.96
CA VAL A 93 -14.86 2.24 -1.91
C VAL A 93 -15.49 2.21 -3.30
N GLY A 94 -16.74 1.76 -3.39
CA GLY A 94 -17.40 1.60 -4.69
C GLY A 94 -18.79 1.02 -4.59
N ASP A 95 -19.25 0.47 -5.70
CA ASP A 95 -20.49 -0.25 -5.81
C ASP A 95 -20.20 -1.75 -5.62
N SER A 96 -20.77 -2.36 -4.59
CA SER A 96 -20.56 -3.78 -4.29
C SER A 96 -21.33 -4.70 -5.21
N SER A 97 -22.38 -4.22 -5.87
CA SER A 97 -23.25 -5.03 -6.76
C SER A 97 -22.53 -5.58 -7.98
N ILE A 98 -21.42 -4.95 -8.39
CA ILE A 98 -20.59 -5.37 -9.54
C ILE A 98 -19.53 -6.41 -9.20
N LEU A 99 -19.41 -6.79 -7.93
CA LEU A 99 -18.38 -7.72 -7.47
C LEU A 99 -18.92 -9.14 -7.34
N PRO A 100 -18.10 -10.18 -7.60
CA PRO A 100 -18.51 -11.57 -7.42
C PRO A 100 -18.87 -11.86 -5.96
N GLN A 101 -20.00 -12.48 -5.73
CA GLN A 101 -20.42 -12.89 -4.40
C GLN A 101 -19.39 -13.82 -3.73
N GLY A 102 -19.27 -13.73 -2.41
CA GLY A 102 -18.32 -14.52 -1.64
C GLY A 102 -16.87 -14.02 -1.66
N THR A 103 -16.53 -13.01 -2.48
CA THR A 103 -15.18 -12.44 -2.55
C THR A 103 -14.99 -11.17 -1.73
N TYR A 104 -16.05 -10.68 -1.10
CA TYR A 104 -16.04 -9.43 -0.34
C TYR A 104 -17.09 -9.41 0.79
N ARG A 105 -16.97 -8.43 1.66
CA ARG A 105 -17.99 -8.03 2.64
C ARG A 105 -18.13 -6.51 2.62
N VAL A 106 -19.35 -6.00 2.62
CA VAL A 106 -19.62 -4.59 2.90
C VAL A 106 -19.48 -4.37 4.41
N ILE A 107 -18.59 -3.46 4.80
CA ILE A 107 -18.26 -3.15 6.20
C ILE A 107 -18.78 -1.78 6.64
N GLY A 108 -19.37 -1.02 5.73
CA GLY A 108 -19.96 0.28 6.00
C GLY A 108 -20.28 1.02 4.72
N HIS A 109 -20.67 2.28 4.89
CA HIS A 109 -21.02 3.18 3.80
C HIS A 109 -20.37 4.55 4.00
N THR A 110 -20.04 5.24 2.89
CA THR A 110 -19.49 6.59 2.96
C THR A 110 -20.59 7.59 3.33
N LYS A 111 -20.22 8.66 4.07
CA LYS A 111 -21.13 9.75 4.46
C LYS A 111 -21.30 10.80 3.36
N SER A 112 -21.36 10.42 2.10
CA SER A 112 -21.49 11.36 0.99
C SER A 112 -22.92 11.38 0.41
N HIS A 113 -23.31 12.43 -0.31
CA HIS A 113 -24.61 12.55 -0.97
C HIS A 113 -24.92 11.37 -1.92
N LYS A 114 -23.88 10.78 -2.52
CA LYS A 114 -23.95 9.48 -3.22
C LYS A 114 -23.19 8.48 -2.37
N SER A 115 -23.90 7.91 -1.39
CA SER A 115 -23.33 6.89 -0.51
C SER A 115 -22.76 5.75 -1.35
N LYS A 116 -21.52 5.37 -1.03
CA LYS A 116 -20.83 4.22 -1.64
C LYS A 116 -20.51 3.20 -0.57
N ASP A 117 -20.44 1.95 -0.96
CA ASP A 117 -20.06 0.89 -0.07
C ASP A 117 -18.58 0.97 0.29
N ILE A 118 -18.26 0.75 1.56
CA ILE A 118 -16.92 0.45 2.03
C ILE A 118 -16.80 -1.07 2.01
N ILE A 119 -15.94 -1.58 1.15
CA ILE A 119 -15.89 -2.98 0.77
C ILE A 119 -14.56 -3.58 1.22
N LEU A 120 -14.62 -4.59 2.09
CA LEU A 120 -13.48 -5.44 2.42
C LEU A 120 -13.43 -6.61 1.43
N LYS A 121 -12.38 -6.67 0.61
CA LYS A 121 -12.12 -7.76 -0.32
C LYS A 121 -11.18 -8.79 0.32
N TYR A 122 -11.59 -10.05 0.38
CA TYR A 122 -10.82 -11.13 1.01
C TYR A 122 -9.74 -11.71 0.11
N PHE A 123 -9.96 -11.70 -1.21
CA PHE A 123 -9.01 -12.25 -2.18
C PHE A 123 -8.36 -11.13 -2.96
N LEU A 124 -7.08 -11.05 -2.89
CA LEU A 124 -6.31 -10.18 -3.74
C LEU A 124 -6.34 -10.75 -5.16
N LYS A 125 -6.35 -9.87 -6.14
CA LYS A 125 -6.66 -10.16 -7.56
C LYS A 125 -5.75 -11.22 -8.21
N THR A 126 -4.61 -11.56 -7.58
CA THR A 126 -3.64 -12.56 -8.04
C THR A 126 -3.02 -13.26 -6.83
N ASP A 127 -2.62 -14.51 -6.96
CA ASP A 127 -1.92 -15.28 -5.91
C ASP A 127 -0.64 -14.55 -5.42
N SER A 128 0.01 -13.80 -6.30
CA SER A 128 1.18 -12.98 -5.95
C SER A 128 0.85 -11.77 -5.05
N SER A 129 -0.42 -11.45 -4.83
CA SER A 129 -0.84 -10.34 -3.96
C SER A 129 -0.99 -10.79 -2.50
N GLU A 130 -1.25 -12.07 -2.25
CA GLU A 130 -1.23 -12.63 -0.89
C GLU A 130 0.23 -12.92 -0.51
N ARG A 131 0.69 -12.25 0.53
CA ARG A 131 2.07 -12.36 1.00
C ARG A 131 2.18 -12.06 2.48
N SER A 132 3.29 -12.50 3.08
CA SER A 132 3.60 -12.27 4.48
C SER A 132 4.96 -11.59 4.61
N PHE A 133 5.06 -10.67 5.55
CA PHE A 133 6.30 -10.00 5.90
C PHE A 133 6.74 -10.45 7.29
N THR A 134 8.03 -10.73 7.44
CA THR A 134 8.64 -10.84 8.76
C THR A 134 8.84 -9.43 9.30
N ILE A 135 8.25 -9.12 10.45
CA ILE A 135 8.37 -7.81 11.09
C ILE A 135 9.57 -7.81 12.05
N ASN A 136 10.46 -6.84 11.86
CA ASN A 136 11.62 -6.62 12.74
C ASN A 136 11.20 -5.94 14.06
N ASP A 137 12.15 -5.73 14.98
CA ASP A 137 11.86 -5.16 16.29
C ASP A 137 11.23 -3.76 16.21
N ALA A 138 11.70 -2.92 15.31
CA ALA A 138 11.19 -1.56 15.15
C ALA A 138 9.70 -1.55 14.76
N LEU A 139 9.32 -2.25 13.70
CA LEU A 139 7.92 -2.32 13.28
C LEU A 139 7.06 -3.10 14.29
N TYR A 140 7.62 -4.12 14.94
CA TYR A 140 6.93 -4.87 16.01
C TYR A 140 6.55 -3.94 17.17
N ASN A 141 7.51 -3.17 17.68
CA ASN A 141 7.29 -2.25 18.80
C ASN A 141 6.27 -1.17 18.42
N TYR A 142 6.40 -0.59 17.22
CA TYR A 142 5.44 0.37 16.70
C TYR A 142 4.01 -0.18 16.67
N LEU A 143 3.81 -1.36 16.04
CA LEU A 143 2.47 -1.96 15.94
C LEU A 143 1.92 -2.37 17.31
N LYS A 144 2.77 -2.81 18.23
CA LYS A 144 2.36 -3.16 19.61
C LYS A 144 1.91 -1.93 20.39
N ALA A 145 2.64 -0.82 20.29
CA ALA A 145 2.27 0.45 20.92
C ALA A 145 0.95 0.99 20.34
N LEU A 146 0.83 1.02 19.01
CA LEU A 146 -0.39 1.44 18.32
C LEU A 146 -1.60 0.61 18.73
N LYS A 147 -1.44 -0.72 18.86
CA LYS A 147 -2.53 -1.60 19.30
C LYS A 147 -2.97 -1.27 20.72
N ALA A 148 -2.03 -1.11 21.64
CA ALA A 148 -2.33 -0.77 23.04
C ALA A 148 -3.03 0.60 23.14
N GLU A 149 -2.61 1.59 22.36
CA GLU A 149 -3.28 2.88 22.29
C GLU A 149 -4.72 2.76 21.78
N GLN A 150 -4.93 2.00 20.70
CA GLN A 150 -6.26 1.78 20.13
C GLN A 150 -7.18 1.02 21.07
N GLU A 151 -6.70 0.03 21.81
CA GLU A 151 -7.49 -0.72 22.81
C GLU A 151 -8.02 0.19 23.94
N VAL A 152 -7.27 1.25 24.28
CA VAL A 152 -7.73 2.25 25.27
C VAL A 152 -8.75 3.22 24.68
N MET A 153 -8.54 3.67 23.45
CA MET A 153 -9.31 4.76 22.83
C MET A 153 -10.58 4.27 22.13
N ILE A 154 -10.56 3.07 21.56
CA ILE A 154 -11.64 2.56 20.72
C ILE A 154 -12.54 1.63 21.53
N ARG A 155 -13.84 1.97 21.60
CA ARG A 155 -14.82 1.14 22.30
C ARG A 155 -14.98 -0.23 21.62
N GLU A 156 -15.20 -1.27 22.39
CA GLU A 156 -15.45 -2.64 21.93
C GLU A 156 -16.62 -2.75 20.92
N THR A 157 -17.60 -1.87 21.00
CA THR A 157 -18.74 -1.81 20.08
C THR A 157 -18.43 -1.14 18.75
N ASN A 158 -17.21 -0.62 18.56
CA ASN A 158 -16.84 0.06 17.33
C ASN A 158 -16.70 -0.95 16.16
N ALA A 159 -17.36 -0.67 15.04
CA ALA A 159 -17.37 -1.53 13.85
C ALA A 159 -15.98 -1.74 13.20
N TYR A 160 -15.05 -0.84 13.48
CA TYR A 160 -13.70 -0.85 12.88
C TYR A 160 -12.58 -1.12 13.90
N LYS A 161 -12.92 -1.54 15.13
CA LYS A 161 -11.95 -1.80 16.20
C LYS A 161 -10.83 -2.77 15.82
N ASP A 162 -11.12 -3.69 14.91
CA ASP A 162 -10.16 -4.70 14.45
C ASP A 162 -9.20 -4.17 13.39
N PHE A 163 -9.42 -2.98 12.83
CA PHE A 163 -8.56 -2.41 11.80
C PHE A 163 -7.37 -1.64 12.37
N VAL A 164 -6.22 -1.80 11.72
CA VAL A 164 -4.98 -1.10 12.10
C VAL A 164 -5.04 0.40 11.75
N CYS A 165 -5.60 0.72 10.58
CA CYS A 165 -5.67 2.10 10.07
C CYS A 165 -7.01 2.76 10.42
N VAL A 166 -7.18 3.13 11.69
CA VAL A 166 -8.30 3.92 12.20
C VAL A 166 -7.80 5.21 12.84
N ASN A 167 -8.66 6.23 12.88
CA ASN A 167 -8.36 7.48 13.58
C ASN A 167 -8.67 7.38 15.07
N ALA A 168 -8.35 8.43 15.84
CA ALA A 168 -8.55 8.51 17.29
C ALA A 168 -9.98 8.27 17.78
N VAL A 169 -10.99 8.42 16.92
CA VAL A 169 -12.39 8.12 17.25
C VAL A 169 -12.84 6.75 16.71
N GLY A 170 -11.90 5.93 16.22
CA GLY A 170 -12.17 4.58 15.73
C GLY A 170 -12.83 4.52 14.36
N THR A 171 -12.77 5.60 13.57
CA THR A 171 -13.26 5.60 12.18
C THR A 171 -12.18 5.14 11.23
N LEU A 172 -12.53 4.24 10.31
CA LEU A 172 -11.60 3.73 9.30
C LEU A 172 -11.06 4.86 8.41
N ILE A 173 -9.74 4.90 8.23
CA ILE A 173 -9.07 5.87 7.35
C ILE A 173 -9.21 5.37 5.91
N LEU A 174 -10.16 5.95 5.16
CA LEU A 174 -10.47 5.51 3.81
C LEU A 174 -9.34 5.83 2.81
N PRO A 175 -9.20 5.06 1.72
CA PRO A 175 -8.17 5.29 0.72
C PRO A 175 -8.13 6.72 0.17
N ASP A 176 -9.28 7.33 -0.09
CA ASP A 176 -9.33 8.71 -0.63
C ASP A 176 -8.94 9.75 0.42
N SER A 177 -9.28 9.51 1.70
CA SER A 177 -8.82 10.36 2.81
C SER A 177 -7.30 10.35 2.92
N ILE A 178 -6.65 9.17 2.80
CA ILE A 178 -5.18 9.08 2.79
C ILE A 178 -4.59 9.99 1.71
N THR A 179 -5.15 9.96 0.49
CA THR A 179 -4.64 10.80 -0.62
C THR A 179 -4.77 12.29 -0.31
N HIS A 180 -5.90 12.70 0.24
CA HIS A 180 -6.15 14.09 0.58
C HIS A 180 -5.19 14.60 1.68
N TYR A 181 -5.12 13.88 2.80
CA TYR A 181 -4.23 14.26 3.90
C TYR A 181 -2.75 14.15 3.54
N PHE A 182 -2.39 13.22 2.65
CA PHE A 182 -1.02 13.10 2.15
C PHE A 182 -0.61 14.33 1.34
N THR A 183 -1.49 14.82 0.46
CA THR A 183 -1.23 16.06 -0.30
C THR A 183 -1.02 17.24 0.64
N ASN A 184 -1.90 17.41 1.63
CA ASN A 184 -1.77 18.48 2.61
C ASN A 184 -0.47 18.37 3.41
N LEU A 185 -0.10 17.15 3.84
CA LEU A 185 1.15 16.91 4.56
C LEU A 185 2.38 17.33 3.75
N LEU A 186 2.40 17.06 2.44
CA LEU A 186 3.48 17.49 1.56
C LEU A 186 3.54 19.02 1.45
N ASP A 187 2.41 19.68 1.27
CA ASP A 187 2.30 21.13 1.16
C ASP A 187 2.79 21.83 2.44
N GLU A 188 2.30 21.37 3.59
CA GLU A 188 2.61 21.94 4.91
C GLU A 188 4.10 21.82 5.27
N ASN A 189 4.78 20.78 4.74
CA ASN A 189 6.20 20.52 5.04
C ASN A 189 7.16 20.86 3.88
N GLY A 190 6.67 21.50 2.82
CA GLY A 190 7.49 21.89 1.67
C GLY A 190 8.15 20.70 0.95
N LEU A 191 7.51 19.53 0.98
CA LEU A 191 8.00 18.34 0.33
C LEU A 191 7.59 18.29 -1.14
N PRO A 192 8.41 17.79 -2.05
CA PRO A 192 8.05 17.66 -3.46
C PRO A 192 6.77 16.83 -3.66
N HIS A 193 5.88 17.29 -4.54
CA HIS A 193 4.63 16.60 -4.79
C HIS A 193 4.83 15.24 -5.48
N ILE A 194 4.42 14.19 -4.82
CA ILE A 194 4.30 12.83 -5.37
C ILE A 194 2.92 12.25 -5.05
N LYS A 195 2.51 11.24 -5.79
CA LYS A 195 1.30 10.48 -5.44
C LYS A 195 1.60 9.54 -4.28
N PHE A 196 0.64 9.28 -3.39
CA PHE A 196 0.82 8.31 -2.30
C PHE A 196 1.36 6.94 -2.78
N HIS A 197 0.89 6.46 -3.95
CA HIS A 197 1.38 5.22 -4.53
C HIS A 197 2.88 5.27 -4.92
N ALA A 198 3.46 6.45 -5.08
CA ALA A 198 4.88 6.60 -5.35
C ALA A 198 5.76 6.22 -4.14
N LEU A 199 5.22 6.20 -2.92
CA LEU A 199 5.92 5.68 -1.74
C LEU A 199 6.29 4.20 -1.90
N ARG A 200 5.40 3.41 -2.50
CA ARG A 200 5.71 2.03 -2.87
C ARG A 200 6.84 1.96 -3.90
N HIS A 201 6.84 2.85 -4.90
CA HIS A 201 7.96 2.93 -5.85
C HIS A 201 9.26 3.32 -5.17
N SER A 202 9.21 4.24 -4.20
CA SER A 202 10.37 4.64 -3.39
C SER A 202 10.94 3.44 -2.60
N CYS A 203 10.08 2.70 -1.90
CA CYS A 203 10.49 1.49 -1.16
C CYS A 203 11.15 0.47 -2.10
N ILE A 204 10.51 0.15 -3.22
CA ILE A 204 11.05 -0.81 -4.19
C ILE A 204 12.37 -0.31 -4.79
N SER A 205 12.52 0.99 -5.05
CA SER A 205 13.76 1.58 -5.54
C SER A 205 14.90 1.50 -4.53
N LEU A 206 14.62 1.67 -3.23
CA LEU A 206 15.62 1.48 -2.17
C LEU A 206 16.12 0.04 -2.14
N LEU A 207 15.22 -0.95 -2.23
CA LEU A 207 15.59 -2.36 -2.30
C LEU A 207 16.38 -2.66 -3.58
N ALA A 208 15.96 -2.13 -4.74
CA ALA A 208 16.61 -2.36 -6.02
C ALA A 208 18.03 -1.75 -6.11
N ASN A 209 18.27 -0.67 -5.38
CA ASN A 209 19.59 -0.05 -5.30
C ASN A 209 20.54 -0.76 -4.34
N ASN A 210 20.03 -1.72 -3.56
CA ASN A 210 20.87 -2.53 -2.69
C ASN A 210 21.19 -3.88 -3.35
N THR A 211 22.46 -4.12 -3.58
CA THR A 211 22.98 -5.30 -4.26
C THR A 211 22.78 -6.60 -3.48
N ALA A 212 22.39 -6.51 -2.20
CA ALA A 212 22.10 -7.67 -1.36
C ALA A 212 20.82 -8.42 -1.74
N PHE A 213 19.92 -7.79 -2.49
CA PHE A 213 18.61 -8.35 -2.84
C PHE A 213 18.51 -8.74 -4.31
N THR A 214 18.01 -9.93 -4.56
CA THR A 214 17.74 -10.40 -5.93
C THR A 214 16.44 -9.79 -6.45
N MET A 215 16.33 -9.69 -7.77
CA MET A 215 15.07 -9.26 -8.42
C MET A 215 13.86 -10.07 -7.97
N LYS A 216 14.03 -11.38 -7.76
CA LYS A 216 12.95 -12.25 -7.31
C LYS A 216 12.48 -11.90 -5.90
N GLN A 217 13.40 -11.65 -4.98
CA GLN A 217 13.06 -11.19 -3.62
C GLN A 217 12.30 -9.87 -3.66
N ILE A 218 12.76 -8.90 -4.46
CA ILE A 218 12.08 -7.60 -4.60
C ILE A 218 10.69 -7.76 -5.22
N GLN A 219 10.53 -8.64 -6.22
CA GLN A 219 9.23 -8.93 -6.83
C GLN A 219 8.25 -9.54 -5.81
N ASP A 220 8.71 -10.50 -5.04
CA ASP A 220 7.91 -11.18 -4.00
C ASP A 220 7.55 -10.21 -2.89
N TYR A 221 8.50 -9.39 -2.43
CA TYR A 221 8.27 -8.32 -1.45
C TYR A 221 7.20 -7.35 -1.94
N ALA A 222 7.33 -6.87 -3.15
CA ALA A 222 6.37 -5.97 -3.76
C ALA A 222 5.00 -6.64 -4.01
N GLY A 223 4.93 -7.95 -4.25
CA GLY A 223 3.72 -8.63 -4.73
C GLY A 223 3.36 -8.15 -6.13
N HIS A 224 4.33 -8.09 -7.04
CA HIS A 224 4.12 -7.77 -8.44
C HIS A 224 3.86 -9.05 -9.25
N SER A 225 2.70 -9.10 -9.90
CA SER A 225 2.38 -10.18 -10.85
C SER A 225 3.14 -10.08 -12.17
N ASP A 226 3.67 -8.89 -12.51
CA ASP A 226 4.42 -8.62 -13.74
C ASP A 226 5.87 -8.24 -13.43
N PHE A 227 6.77 -9.08 -13.90
CA PHE A 227 8.23 -8.93 -13.79
C PHE A 227 8.74 -7.61 -14.41
N LEU A 228 8.14 -7.18 -15.52
CA LEU A 228 8.53 -5.95 -16.22
C LEU A 228 8.40 -4.69 -15.36
N THR A 229 7.47 -4.69 -14.41
CA THR A 229 7.29 -3.56 -13.48
C THR A 229 8.48 -3.42 -12.51
N THR A 230 9.09 -4.53 -12.12
CA THR A 230 10.28 -4.54 -11.25
C THR A 230 11.56 -4.35 -12.07
N PHE A 231 11.62 -4.92 -13.27
CA PHE A 231 12.80 -4.89 -14.14
C PHE A 231 13.21 -3.47 -14.56
N ASN A 232 12.25 -2.57 -14.80
CA ASN A 232 12.52 -1.18 -15.18
C ASN A 232 13.20 -0.34 -14.07
N VAL A 233 13.31 -0.87 -12.86
CA VAL A 233 13.96 -0.22 -11.70
C VAL A 233 15.36 -0.79 -11.47
N TYR A 234 15.65 -1.96 -12.04
CA TYR A 234 16.86 -2.72 -11.77
C TYR A 234 17.89 -2.56 -12.89
N SER A 235 18.96 -1.86 -12.65
CA SER A 235 20.18 -1.96 -13.47
C SER A 235 21.38 -2.01 -12.54
N HIS A 236 22.01 -3.20 -12.48
CA HIS A 236 23.30 -3.51 -11.87
C HIS A 236 23.32 -3.81 -10.35
N ALA A 237 23.56 -5.05 -10.01
CA ALA A 237 23.76 -5.52 -8.66
C ALA A 237 24.85 -6.61 -8.56
N ASP A 238 25.60 -6.59 -7.46
CA ASP A 238 26.57 -7.60 -7.06
C ASP A 238 26.21 -8.18 -5.65
N ASN A 239 26.51 -9.47 -5.44
CA ASN A 239 25.92 -10.33 -4.41
C ASN A 239 26.81 -10.50 -3.18
N SER A 240 26.73 -9.65 -2.14
CA SER A 240 27.35 -10.02 -0.85
C SER A 240 26.83 -9.27 0.38
N ALA A 241 25.68 -9.60 0.93
CA ALA A 241 25.36 -9.50 2.38
C ALA A 241 23.91 -9.90 2.66
N LYS A 242 23.69 -10.80 3.60
CA LYS A 242 22.36 -11.25 4.02
C LYS A 242 21.79 -10.30 5.07
N LYS A 243 21.11 -9.23 4.66
CA LYS A 243 20.13 -8.53 5.48
C LYS A 243 18.73 -8.86 4.92
N THR A 244 17.73 -8.93 5.78
CA THR A 244 16.36 -9.03 5.33
C THR A 244 15.94 -7.72 4.66
N GLU A 245 15.03 -7.77 3.70
CA GLU A 245 14.52 -6.59 3.00
C GLU A 245 13.94 -5.56 3.99
N MET A 246 13.29 -6.07 5.04
CA MET A 246 12.72 -5.23 6.11
C MET A 246 13.79 -4.51 6.90
N ASP A 247 14.86 -5.21 7.31
CA ASP A 247 15.95 -4.61 8.09
C ASP A 247 16.65 -3.51 7.32
N TYR A 248 16.83 -3.71 5.99
CA TYR A 248 17.42 -2.69 5.14
C TYR A 248 16.52 -1.44 5.05
N ILE A 249 15.24 -1.63 4.76
CA ILE A 249 14.29 -0.51 4.67
C ILE A 249 14.20 0.21 6.02
N THR A 250 14.11 -0.52 7.12
CA THR A 250 14.04 0.09 8.46
C THR A 250 15.30 0.86 8.80
N SER A 251 16.50 0.36 8.44
CA SER A 251 17.74 1.08 8.66
C SER A 251 17.87 2.39 7.86
N CYS A 252 17.07 2.59 6.82
CA CYS A 252 16.97 3.88 6.13
C CYS A 252 16.18 4.93 6.94
N PHE A 253 15.53 4.52 8.02
CA PHE A 253 14.61 5.33 8.83
C PHE A 253 14.86 5.16 10.33
N ASP A 254 16.14 5.10 10.75
CA ASP A 254 16.52 4.86 12.15
C ASP A 254 15.80 5.82 13.11
N ASP A 255 15.71 7.10 12.74
CA ASP A 255 15.02 8.13 13.54
C ASP A 255 13.49 7.96 13.63
N LEU A 256 12.87 7.09 12.80
CA LEU A 256 11.42 6.87 12.80
C LEU A 256 10.97 6.02 13.98
N PHE A 257 11.84 5.13 14.43
CA PHE A 257 11.55 4.13 15.45
C PHE A 257 12.31 4.38 16.75
N ASP A 258 13.22 5.37 16.76
CA ASP A 258 13.85 5.81 17.99
C ASP A 258 12.80 6.56 18.83
N ASP A 259 12.38 5.96 19.92
CA ASP A 259 11.64 6.65 20.97
C ASP A 259 12.55 7.74 21.55
N ASP A 260 12.02 8.97 21.65
CA ASP A 260 12.57 10.05 22.43
C ASP A 260 12.60 9.61 23.93
N ASN A 261 13.50 8.67 24.27
CA ASN A 261 13.89 8.39 25.64
C ASN A 261 15.13 9.21 25.95
N ASN A 262 14.91 10.49 26.25
CA ASN A 262 15.74 11.33 27.10
C ASN A 262 14.87 12.37 27.79
#